data_f6f558859f89363123e9165b1b2b2945
#
_entry.id   f6f558859f89363123e9165b1b2b2945
#
_cell.length_a   1.000
_cell.length_b   1.000
_cell.length_c   1.000
_cell.angle_alpha   90.00
_cell.angle_beta   90.00
_cell.angle_gamma   90.00
#
_symmetry.space_group_name_H-M   'P 1'
#
loop_
_entity.id
_entity.type
_entity.pdbx_description
1 polymer ?
#
loop_
_entity_poly.entity_id
_entity_poly.type
_entity_poly.pdbx_seq_one_letter_code
_entity_poly.pdbx_strand_id
1 'polypeptide(L)'
;VCAPFKHILGDYIEALELGADVLVQFAGPCRLGYYGELQQSILRDMGYEFDMLNFAMLTGKPLTEYISVCKKKVNPDLSVPHGVRNMLAVFKMIENLDEVNDFYLANAGFEAERGSFERARETYFADMRGAANERDIAEAQRGGLDALRALPQRRPARPRRVGIVGEY
;
A
#
# COMPACT_ATOMS: atom_id res chain seq x y z
N VAL A 1 14.57 -15.47 12.98
CA VAL A 1 13.79 -14.26 12.68
C VAL A 1 13.74 -14.11 11.17
N CYS A 2 12.53 -13.99 10.59
CA CYS A 2 12.40 -13.89 9.13
C CYS A 2 12.83 -12.49 8.62
N ALA A 3 13.18 -12.42 7.33
CA ALA A 3 13.67 -11.19 6.73
C ALA A 3 12.65 -10.02 6.83
N PRO A 4 11.34 -10.20 6.55
CA PRO A 4 10.36 -9.13 6.70
C PRO A 4 10.33 -8.49 8.09
N PHE A 5 10.51 -9.26 9.16
CA PHE A 5 10.55 -8.72 10.52
C PHE A 5 11.66 -7.67 10.69
N LYS A 6 12.85 -7.97 10.15
CA LYS A 6 14.01 -7.09 10.27
C LYS A 6 13.83 -5.82 9.45
N HIS A 7 13.28 -5.95 8.24
CA HIS A 7 13.01 -4.79 7.37
C HIS A 7 12.00 -3.85 8.02
N ILE A 8 10.85 -4.36 8.46
CA ILE A 8 9.82 -3.55 9.12
C ILE A 8 10.37 -2.88 10.38
N LEU A 9 11.19 -3.59 11.18
CA LEU A 9 11.81 -2.99 12.36
C LEU A 9 12.76 -1.84 11.97
N GLY A 10 13.54 -2.00 10.90
CA GLY A 10 14.41 -0.95 10.36
C GLY A 10 13.63 0.26 9.88
N ASP A 11 12.54 0.03 9.13
CA ASP A 11 11.65 1.09 8.64
C ASP A 11 11.00 1.87 9.81
N TYR A 12 10.65 1.19 10.90
CA TYR A 12 10.14 1.85 12.11
C TYR A 12 11.20 2.72 12.81
N ILE A 13 12.44 2.22 12.91
CA ILE A 13 13.53 3.01 13.47
C ILE A 13 13.74 4.28 12.65
N GLU A 14 13.83 4.15 11.33
CA GLU A 14 13.99 5.30 10.42
C GLU A 14 12.82 6.28 10.55
N ALA A 15 11.59 5.80 10.60
CA ALA A 15 10.41 6.64 10.79
C ALA A 15 10.45 7.42 12.11
N LEU A 16 10.84 6.76 13.22
CA LEU A 16 10.97 7.40 14.54
C LEU A 16 12.10 8.43 14.56
N GLU A 17 13.24 8.16 13.92
CA GLU A 17 14.34 9.10 13.77
C GLU A 17 13.95 10.32 12.92
N LEU A 18 13.03 10.16 11.97
CA LEU A 18 12.44 11.24 11.17
C LEU A 18 11.31 11.99 11.90
N GLY A 19 10.99 11.62 13.14
CA GLY A 19 10.05 12.33 14.00
C GLY A 19 8.62 11.77 13.99
N ALA A 20 8.41 10.53 13.54
CA ALA A 20 7.11 9.86 13.72
C ALA A 20 6.86 9.60 15.21
N ASP A 21 5.63 9.86 15.67
CA ASP A 21 5.17 9.61 17.04
C ASP A 21 4.10 8.51 17.11
N VAL A 22 3.58 8.07 15.96
CA VAL A 22 2.60 6.99 15.83
C VAL A 22 3.06 6.01 14.75
N LEU A 23 3.21 4.74 15.12
CA LEU A 23 3.47 3.65 14.19
C LEU A 23 2.21 2.82 13.95
N VAL A 24 2.01 2.36 12.72
CA VAL A 24 0.84 1.57 12.33
C VAL A 24 1.29 0.23 11.78
N GLN A 25 0.79 -0.86 12.34
CA GLN A 25 1.05 -2.23 11.88
C GLN A 25 -0.25 -2.89 11.44
N PHE A 26 -0.29 -3.37 10.20
CA PHE A 26 -1.32 -4.29 9.74
C PHE A 26 -0.79 -5.72 9.81
N ALA A 27 -1.40 -6.54 10.64
CA ALA A 27 -0.99 -7.92 10.84
C ALA A 27 -1.75 -8.86 9.91
N GLY A 28 -1.01 -9.77 9.26
CA GLY A 28 -1.56 -10.84 8.44
C GLY A 28 -1.95 -12.09 9.25
N PRO A 29 -2.50 -13.13 8.61
CA PRO A 29 -2.96 -14.36 9.26
C PRO A 29 -1.82 -15.30 9.72
N CYS A 30 -0.56 -14.99 9.43
CA CYS A 30 0.59 -15.79 9.83
C CYS A 30 1.22 -15.30 11.13
N ARG A 31 2.44 -15.70 11.42
CA ARG A 31 3.23 -15.20 12.57
C ARG A 31 3.42 -13.68 12.59
N LEU A 32 3.18 -13.01 11.46
CA LEU A 32 3.12 -11.54 11.38
C LEU A 32 2.08 -10.93 12.35
N GLY A 33 1.09 -11.70 12.78
CA GLY A 33 0.13 -11.27 13.79
C GLY A 33 0.75 -10.78 15.11
N TYR A 34 1.94 -11.25 15.45
CA TYR A 34 2.68 -10.87 16.67
C TYR A 34 3.84 -9.90 16.43
N TYR A 35 4.04 -9.48 15.19
CA TYR A 35 5.18 -8.59 14.88
C TYR A 35 5.04 -7.23 15.53
N GLY A 36 3.84 -6.68 15.56
CA GLY A 36 3.59 -5.37 16.16
C GLY A 36 3.97 -5.31 17.63
N GLU A 37 3.51 -6.28 18.42
CA GLU A 37 3.80 -6.35 19.86
C GLU A 37 5.30 -6.56 20.12
N LEU A 38 5.94 -7.46 19.37
CA LEU A 38 7.36 -7.74 19.55
C LEU A 38 8.23 -6.56 19.11
N GLN A 39 7.91 -5.94 17.98
CA GLN A 39 8.62 -4.76 17.49
C GLN A 39 8.42 -3.56 18.42
N GLN A 40 7.22 -3.37 18.95
CA GLN A 40 6.94 -2.36 19.95
C GLN A 40 7.80 -2.55 21.21
N SER A 41 7.94 -3.79 21.70
CA SER A 41 8.78 -4.09 22.85
C SER A 41 10.26 -3.76 22.58
N ILE A 42 10.78 -4.20 21.43
CA ILE A 42 12.17 -3.95 21.02
C ILE A 42 12.44 -2.44 20.92
N LEU A 43 11.56 -1.69 20.26
CA LEU A 43 11.75 -0.25 20.06
C LEU A 43 11.70 0.52 21.40
N ARG A 44 10.83 0.10 22.33
CA ARG A 44 10.80 0.68 23.68
C ARG A 44 12.05 0.35 24.49
N ASP A 45 12.55 -0.88 24.39
CA ASP A 45 13.81 -1.28 25.01
C ASP A 45 15.01 -0.51 24.43
N MET A 46 14.93 -0.06 23.18
CA MET A 46 15.88 0.84 22.53
C MET A 46 15.73 2.30 22.97
N GLY A 47 14.70 2.64 23.75
CA GLY A 47 14.49 3.98 24.31
C GLY A 47 13.59 4.90 23.47
N TYR A 48 12.90 4.38 22.44
CA TYR A 48 11.95 5.18 21.66
C TYR A 48 10.61 5.36 22.40
N GLU A 49 10.08 6.58 22.37
CA GLU A 49 8.75 6.93 22.86
C GLU A 49 7.79 7.13 21.67
N PHE A 50 6.76 6.32 21.55
CA PHE A 50 5.78 6.36 20.46
C PHE A 50 4.49 5.61 20.82
N ASP A 51 3.43 5.89 20.09
CA ASP A 51 2.20 5.12 20.11
C ASP A 51 2.22 4.04 19.00
N MET A 52 1.74 2.83 19.31
CA MET A 52 1.61 1.74 18.35
C MET A 52 0.15 1.40 18.10
N LEU A 53 -0.29 1.49 16.84
CA LEU A 53 -1.60 1.04 16.38
C LEU A 53 -1.44 -0.31 15.67
N ASN A 54 -1.78 -1.38 16.37
CA ASN A 54 -1.68 -2.74 15.83
C ASN A 54 -3.06 -3.22 15.34
N PHE A 55 -3.24 -3.27 14.01
CA PHE A 55 -4.46 -3.75 13.36
C PHE A 55 -4.30 -5.22 12.98
N ALA A 56 -4.51 -6.11 13.94
CA ALA A 56 -4.49 -7.55 13.67
C ALA A 56 -5.82 -7.97 13.00
N MET A 57 -5.78 -8.37 11.74
CA MET A 57 -6.97 -8.76 10.97
C MET A 57 -7.80 -9.91 11.59
N LEU A 58 -7.22 -10.65 12.54
CA LEU A 58 -7.86 -11.81 13.17
C LEU A 58 -8.24 -11.60 14.65
N THR A 59 -8.14 -10.40 15.17
CA THR A 59 -8.48 -10.17 16.61
C THR A 59 -9.97 -10.18 16.89
N GLY A 60 -10.83 -10.30 15.87
CA GLY A 60 -12.29 -10.29 16.05
C GLY A 60 -12.86 -8.96 16.56
N LYS A 61 -12.06 -7.92 16.66
CA LYS A 61 -12.50 -6.60 17.10
C LYS A 61 -13.33 -5.92 16.01
N PRO A 62 -14.44 -5.25 16.37
CA PRO A 62 -15.24 -4.54 15.40
C PRO A 62 -14.48 -3.32 14.85
N LEU A 63 -14.74 -2.98 13.58
CA LEU A 63 -14.13 -1.82 12.91
C LEU A 63 -14.30 -0.51 13.71
N THR A 64 -15.41 -0.36 14.41
CA THR A 64 -15.68 0.81 15.25
C THR A 64 -14.65 0.99 16.38
N GLU A 65 -14.07 -0.09 16.89
CA GLU A 65 -13.00 0.00 17.90
C GLU A 65 -11.73 0.59 17.30
N TYR A 66 -11.32 0.14 16.09
CA TYR A 66 -10.17 0.70 15.38
C TYR A 66 -10.37 2.18 15.05
N ILE A 67 -11.56 2.55 14.58
CA ILE A 67 -11.90 3.96 14.32
C ILE A 67 -11.84 4.79 15.60
N SER A 68 -12.31 4.24 16.73
CA SER A 68 -12.24 4.92 18.03
C SER A 68 -10.79 5.16 18.46
N VAL A 69 -9.91 4.20 18.26
CA VAL A 69 -8.47 4.35 18.55
C VAL A 69 -7.83 5.39 17.63
N CYS A 70 -8.11 5.33 16.33
CA CYS A 70 -7.63 6.33 15.38
C CYS A 70 -8.12 7.74 15.73
N LYS A 71 -9.39 7.87 16.15
CA LYS A 71 -9.94 9.15 16.62
C LYS A 71 -9.19 9.69 17.83
N LYS A 72 -8.85 8.82 18.79
CA LYS A 72 -8.17 9.22 20.02
C LYS A 72 -6.71 9.58 19.79
N LYS A 73 -6.02 8.86 18.89
CA LYS A 73 -4.56 8.90 18.74
C LYS A 73 -4.07 9.71 17.56
N VAL A 74 -4.85 9.76 16.47
CA VAL A 74 -4.42 10.33 15.19
C VAL A 74 -5.22 11.57 14.83
N ASN A 75 -6.57 11.47 14.81
CA ASN A 75 -7.42 12.60 14.40
C ASN A 75 -8.71 12.63 15.25
N PRO A 76 -8.81 13.58 16.21
CA PRO A 76 -10.00 13.72 17.07
C PRO A 76 -11.30 13.98 16.30
N ASP A 77 -11.20 14.60 15.12
CA ASP A 77 -12.37 14.95 14.29
C ASP A 77 -12.84 13.80 13.41
N LEU A 78 -12.14 12.67 13.42
CA LEU A 78 -12.53 11.48 12.67
C LEU A 78 -13.88 10.96 13.17
N SER A 79 -14.88 10.92 12.31
CA SER A 79 -16.17 10.28 12.59
C SER A 79 -16.21 8.86 12.03
N VAL A 80 -17.04 7.97 12.65
CA VAL A 80 -17.20 6.59 12.16
C VAL A 80 -17.64 6.52 10.70
N PRO A 81 -18.64 7.31 10.23
CA PRO A 81 -19.01 7.31 8.80
C PRO A 81 -17.87 7.75 7.90
N HIS A 82 -17.09 8.76 8.28
CA HIS A 82 -15.91 9.18 7.52
C HIS A 82 -14.82 8.10 7.50
N GLY A 83 -14.55 7.46 8.61
CA GLY A 83 -13.58 6.37 8.69
C GLY A 83 -13.96 5.20 7.78
N VAL A 84 -15.22 4.78 7.78
CA VAL A 84 -15.73 3.70 6.91
C VAL A 84 -15.62 4.11 5.43
N ARG A 85 -16.05 5.32 5.08
CA ARG A 85 -15.95 5.83 3.70
C ARG A 85 -14.50 5.89 3.23
N ASN A 86 -13.61 6.43 4.04
CA ASN A 86 -12.20 6.53 3.69
C ASN A 86 -11.56 5.14 3.51
N MET A 87 -11.93 4.18 4.35
CA MET A 87 -11.45 2.81 4.22
C MET A 87 -11.93 2.17 2.90
N LEU A 88 -13.19 2.36 2.53
CA LEU A 88 -13.71 1.87 1.24
C LEU A 88 -13.00 2.54 0.06
N ALA A 89 -12.72 3.85 0.16
CA ALA A 89 -11.94 4.56 -0.85
C ALA A 89 -10.51 4.01 -0.98
N VAL A 90 -9.84 3.70 0.13
CA VAL A 90 -8.50 3.07 0.13
C VAL A 90 -8.54 1.69 -0.53
N PHE A 91 -9.51 0.84 -0.20
CA PHE A 91 -9.65 -0.46 -0.88
C PHE A 91 -9.85 -0.29 -2.39
N LYS A 92 -10.67 0.70 -2.80
CA LYS A 92 -10.87 1.00 -4.21
C LYS A 92 -9.59 1.50 -4.89
N MET A 93 -8.80 2.31 -4.19
CA MET A 93 -7.47 2.72 -4.69
C MET A 93 -6.54 1.53 -4.87
N ILE A 94 -6.50 0.59 -3.93
CA ILE A 94 -5.68 -0.63 -4.03
C ILE A 94 -6.10 -1.45 -5.25
N GLU A 95 -7.39 -1.73 -5.42
CA GLU A 95 -7.90 -2.44 -6.61
C GLU A 95 -7.49 -1.73 -7.92
N ASN A 96 -7.60 -0.41 -7.95
CA ASN A 96 -7.24 0.41 -9.10
C ASN A 96 -5.74 0.35 -9.40
N LEU A 97 -4.90 0.40 -8.35
CA LEU A 97 -3.45 0.26 -8.47
C LEU A 97 -3.06 -1.13 -9.00
N ASP A 98 -3.71 -2.16 -8.51
CA ASP A 98 -3.48 -3.55 -8.94
C ASP A 98 -3.85 -3.71 -10.42
N GLU A 99 -5.01 -3.19 -10.87
CA GLU A 99 -5.43 -3.25 -12.28
C GLU A 99 -4.41 -2.59 -13.22
N VAL A 100 -3.90 -1.41 -12.84
CA VAL A 100 -2.88 -0.69 -13.63
C VAL A 100 -1.56 -1.44 -13.62
N ASN A 101 -1.13 -1.95 -12.47
CA ASN A 101 0.10 -2.73 -12.35
C ASN A 101 0.02 -4.04 -13.14
N ASP A 102 -1.09 -4.75 -13.07
CA ASP A 102 -1.30 -5.99 -13.83
C ASP A 102 -1.22 -5.72 -15.33
N PHE A 103 -1.87 -4.65 -15.79
CA PHE A 103 -1.78 -4.25 -17.19
C PHE A 103 -0.35 -3.89 -17.58
N TYR A 104 0.34 -3.10 -16.76
CA TYR A 104 1.73 -2.73 -16.97
C TYR A 104 2.63 -3.97 -17.04
N LEU A 105 2.59 -4.85 -16.04
CA LEU A 105 3.42 -6.05 -15.97
C LEU A 105 3.16 -7.03 -17.12
N ALA A 106 1.92 -7.15 -17.56
CA ALA A 106 1.56 -8.00 -18.70
C ALA A 106 2.05 -7.45 -20.05
N ASN A 107 2.37 -6.17 -20.14
CA ASN A 107 2.68 -5.48 -21.39
C ASN A 107 4.08 -4.84 -21.44
N ALA A 108 4.71 -4.57 -20.30
CA ALA A 108 6.06 -4.02 -20.22
C ALA A 108 7.06 -4.87 -21.00
N GLY A 109 7.91 -4.23 -21.77
CA GLY A 109 8.87 -4.87 -22.67
C GLY A 109 8.32 -5.15 -24.08
N PHE A 110 7.03 -4.92 -24.34
CA PHE A 110 6.44 -4.99 -25.68
C PHE A 110 6.14 -3.62 -26.27
N GLU A 111 6.46 -2.54 -25.57
CA GLU A 111 6.28 -1.19 -26.06
C GLU A 111 7.07 -0.91 -27.33
N ALA A 112 6.48 -0.17 -28.27
CA ALA A 112 7.13 0.25 -29.49
C ALA A 112 8.21 1.31 -29.23
N GLU A 113 8.02 2.15 -28.21
CA GLU A 113 8.97 3.14 -27.71
C GLU A 113 9.40 2.78 -26.29
N ARG A 114 10.68 2.54 -26.11
CA ARG A 114 11.27 2.12 -24.83
C ARG A 114 10.92 3.08 -23.70
N GLY A 115 10.40 2.54 -22.60
CA GLY A 115 10.05 3.27 -21.39
C GLY A 115 8.75 4.06 -21.48
N SER A 116 7.95 3.92 -22.56
CA SER A 116 6.65 4.60 -22.66
C SER A 116 5.65 4.09 -21.62
N PHE A 117 5.65 2.79 -21.32
CA PHE A 117 4.82 2.23 -20.27
C PHE A 117 5.21 2.73 -18.88
N GLU A 118 6.51 2.84 -18.59
CA GLU A 118 7.00 3.36 -17.31
C GLU A 118 6.55 4.82 -17.10
N ARG A 119 6.76 5.68 -18.11
CA ARG A 119 6.32 7.09 -18.04
C ARG A 119 4.80 7.22 -17.83
N ALA A 120 4.01 6.41 -18.52
CA ALA A 120 2.54 6.43 -18.34
C ALA A 120 2.15 5.98 -16.92
N ARG A 121 2.81 4.97 -16.37
CA ARG A 121 2.60 4.50 -15.00
C ARG A 121 3.02 5.56 -13.96
N GLU A 122 4.14 6.23 -14.15
CA GLU A 122 4.58 7.33 -13.29
C GLU A 122 3.58 8.50 -13.28
N THR A 123 3.05 8.85 -14.45
CA THR A 123 2.00 9.86 -14.58
C THR A 123 0.75 9.43 -13.81
N TYR A 124 0.30 8.19 -13.98
CA TYR A 124 -0.82 7.65 -13.22
C TYR A 124 -0.61 7.72 -11.71
N PHE A 125 0.59 7.37 -11.21
CA PHE A 125 0.90 7.47 -9.79
C PHE A 125 0.94 8.93 -9.30
N ALA A 126 1.35 9.87 -10.15
CA ALA A 126 1.31 11.30 -9.82
C ALA A 126 -0.14 11.78 -9.70
N ASP A 127 -1.02 11.40 -10.63
CA ASP A 127 -2.44 11.74 -10.61
C ASP A 127 -3.14 11.13 -9.39
N MET A 128 -2.86 9.86 -9.08
CA MET A 128 -3.41 9.21 -7.88
C MET A 128 -2.95 9.85 -6.58
N ARG A 129 -1.68 10.31 -6.49
CA ARG A 129 -1.20 11.05 -5.32
C ARG A 129 -1.86 12.42 -5.17
N GLY A 130 -2.25 13.05 -6.28
CA GLY A 130 -2.97 14.32 -6.30
C GLY A 130 -4.48 14.20 -6.04
N ALA A 131 -5.04 12.99 -6.09
CA ALA A 131 -6.47 12.76 -5.92
C ALA A 131 -6.94 13.10 -4.50
N ALA A 132 -7.89 14.01 -4.37
CA ALA A 132 -8.43 14.47 -3.09
C ALA A 132 -9.78 13.83 -2.73
N ASN A 133 -10.44 13.18 -3.67
CA ASN A 133 -11.78 12.60 -3.49
C ASN A 133 -12.02 11.43 -4.45
N GLU A 134 -13.13 10.73 -4.28
CA GLU A 134 -13.50 9.54 -5.08
C GLU A 134 -13.61 9.83 -6.59
N ARG A 135 -14.01 11.03 -6.97
CA ARG A 135 -14.11 11.43 -8.39
C ARG A 135 -12.72 11.54 -9.01
N ASP A 136 -11.79 12.19 -8.31
CA ASP A 136 -10.40 12.34 -8.77
C ASP A 136 -9.73 10.96 -8.90
N ILE A 137 -9.97 10.06 -7.94
CA ILE A 137 -9.50 8.66 -7.99
C ILE A 137 -10.04 7.95 -9.25
N ALA A 138 -11.32 8.10 -9.54
CA ALA A 138 -11.94 7.47 -10.71
C ALA A 138 -11.46 8.08 -12.03
N GLU A 139 -11.17 9.38 -12.06
CA GLU A 139 -10.59 10.07 -13.22
C GLU A 139 -9.14 9.63 -13.46
N ALA A 140 -8.31 9.59 -12.42
CA ALA A 140 -6.93 9.11 -12.49
C ALA A 140 -6.88 7.65 -12.97
N GLN A 141 -7.76 6.77 -12.45
CA GLN A 141 -7.84 5.37 -12.86
C GLN A 141 -8.15 5.22 -14.34
N ARG A 142 -9.20 5.90 -14.82
CA ARG A 142 -9.57 5.84 -16.24
C ARG A 142 -8.47 6.39 -17.14
N GLY A 143 -7.95 7.58 -16.80
CA GLY A 143 -6.90 8.22 -17.56
C GLY A 143 -5.63 7.37 -17.65
N GLY A 144 -5.21 6.77 -16.54
CA GLY A 144 -4.03 5.91 -16.48
C GLY A 144 -4.18 4.64 -17.32
N LEU A 145 -5.31 3.92 -17.21
CA LEU A 145 -5.58 2.74 -18.01
C LEU A 145 -5.71 3.06 -19.49
N ASP A 146 -6.42 4.14 -19.84
CA ASP A 146 -6.59 4.54 -21.24
C ASP A 146 -5.26 4.96 -21.85
N ALA A 147 -4.43 5.70 -21.11
CA ALA A 147 -3.08 6.06 -21.53
C ALA A 147 -2.21 4.82 -21.79
N LEU A 148 -2.20 3.85 -20.88
CA LEU A 148 -1.45 2.61 -21.05
C LEU A 148 -1.97 1.78 -22.23
N ARG A 149 -3.29 1.66 -22.41
CA ARG A 149 -3.91 0.91 -23.51
C ARG A 149 -3.67 1.54 -24.88
N ALA A 150 -3.54 2.86 -24.93
CA ALA A 150 -3.28 3.60 -26.16
C ALA A 150 -1.82 3.50 -26.63
N LEU A 151 -0.89 3.05 -25.79
CA LEU A 151 0.51 2.94 -26.17
C LEU A 151 0.74 1.87 -27.24
N PRO A 152 1.46 2.19 -28.32
CA PRO A 152 1.74 1.24 -29.39
C PRO A 152 2.65 0.13 -28.90
N GLN A 153 2.32 -1.11 -29.26
CA GLN A 153 3.05 -2.32 -28.86
C GLN A 153 3.59 -3.07 -30.06
N ARG A 154 4.73 -3.72 -29.87
CA ARG A 154 5.37 -4.65 -30.84
C ARG A 154 5.51 -6.02 -30.19
N ARG A 155 4.44 -6.79 -30.18
CA ARG A 155 4.47 -8.14 -29.60
C ARG A 155 4.98 -9.14 -30.63
N PRO A 156 5.91 -10.05 -30.25
CA PRO A 156 6.28 -11.16 -31.12
C PRO A 156 5.09 -12.12 -31.30
N ALA A 157 5.02 -12.76 -32.48
CA ALA A 157 3.93 -13.72 -32.77
C ALA A 157 3.88 -14.89 -31.78
N ARG A 158 5.01 -15.23 -31.16
CA ARG A 158 5.12 -16.29 -30.14
C ARG A 158 5.98 -15.77 -28.97
N PRO A 159 5.39 -15.05 -28.01
CA PRO A 159 6.11 -14.64 -26.83
C PRO A 159 6.51 -15.87 -26.00
N ARG A 160 7.73 -15.87 -25.49
CA ARG A 160 8.18 -16.92 -24.57
C ARG A 160 7.53 -16.70 -23.21
N ARG A 161 7.04 -17.76 -22.60
CA ARG A 161 6.55 -17.76 -21.21
C ARG A 161 7.63 -18.40 -20.33
N VAL A 162 8.03 -17.71 -19.30
CA VAL A 162 9.00 -18.16 -18.32
C VAL A 162 8.32 -18.18 -16.96
N GLY A 163 8.32 -19.32 -16.30
CA GLY A 163 7.90 -19.43 -14.90
C GLY A 163 9.12 -19.20 -14.01
N ILE A 164 8.98 -18.29 -13.05
CA ILE A 164 9.97 -18.11 -11.98
C ILE A 164 9.38 -18.74 -10.73
N VAL A 165 10.09 -19.70 -10.17
CA VAL A 165 9.71 -20.37 -8.93
C VAL A 165 10.80 -20.07 -7.91
N GLY A 166 10.41 -19.61 -6.75
CA GLY A 166 11.33 -19.29 -5.66
C GLY A 166 10.58 -19.12 -4.35
N GLU A 167 11.34 -19.17 -3.27
CA GLU A 167 10.90 -18.93 -1.90
C GLU A 167 11.83 -17.86 -1.29
N TYR A 168 11.29 -16.95 -0.48
CA TYR A 168 12.04 -15.91 0.22
C TYR A 168 11.88 -16.00 1.75
#